data_5d1fe3b6151a96418b54ef9a6c0e5c11
#
_entry.id   5d1fe3b6151a96418b54ef9a6c0e5c11
#
_cell.length_a   1.000
_cell.length_b   1.000
_cell.length_c   1.000
_cell.angle_alpha   90.00
_cell.angle_beta   90.00
_cell.angle_gamma   90.00
#
_symmetry.space_group_name_H-M   'P 1'
#
loop_
_entity.id
_entity.type
_entity.pdbx_description
1 polymer ?
#
loop_
_entity_poly.entity_id
_entity_poly.type
_entity_poly.pdbx_seq_one_letter_code
_entity_poly.pdbx_strand_id
1 'polypeptide(L)'
;MEKSNLNENIIRINSVNFYWSIKSKFKIYVPEFKISKGETVLLLGESGSGKTTLLSLICGFLNPISGDIYINDEPINKLSARKKDQYRSDNIGIIFQQFNLLPYAKVIDNILLPLYFSKTRESNVKNQKETAVNICKSLRLPDEIINMQASKLSVGQQQRVAVA
;
A
#
# COMPACT_ATOMS: atom_id res chain seq x y z
N MET A 1 -36.14 -10.69 -9.28
CA MET A 1 -35.50 -9.90 -8.24
C MET A 1 -34.01 -10.25 -8.26
N GLU A 2 -33.21 -9.53 -9.05
CA GLU A 2 -31.77 -9.69 -9.12
C GLU A 2 -31.20 -9.24 -7.80
N LYS A 3 -30.57 -10.15 -7.06
CA LYS A 3 -29.66 -9.77 -5.97
C LYS A 3 -28.47 -9.10 -6.64
N SER A 4 -28.44 -7.76 -6.62
CA SER A 4 -27.29 -6.98 -7.05
C SER A 4 -26.06 -7.47 -6.25
N ASN A 5 -25.08 -8.01 -6.96
CA ASN A 5 -23.77 -8.36 -6.45
C ASN A 5 -23.05 -7.07 -5.99
N LEU A 6 -23.31 -6.64 -4.76
CA LEU A 6 -22.71 -5.45 -4.14
C LEU A 6 -21.22 -5.64 -3.79
N ASN A 7 -20.63 -6.81 -4.08
CA ASN A 7 -19.31 -7.21 -3.56
C ASN A 7 -18.24 -7.51 -4.63
N GLU A 8 -18.37 -7.02 -5.86
CA GLU A 8 -17.33 -7.25 -6.88
C GLU A 8 -16.18 -6.24 -6.84
N ASN A 9 -16.43 -5.01 -6.38
CA ASN A 9 -15.43 -3.94 -6.42
C ASN A 9 -14.68 -3.81 -5.10
N ILE A 10 -13.37 -4.04 -5.15
CA ILE A 10 -12.49 -3.89 -3.99
C ILE A 10 -12.21 -2.42 -3.69
N ILE A 11 -12.14 -1.57 -4.72
CA ILE A 11 -11.97 -0.12 -4.58
C ILE A 11 -13.10 0.60 -5.32
N ARG A 12 -13.66 1.62 -4.66
CA ARG A 12 -14.63 2.53 -5.26
C ARG A 12 -14.32 3.96 -4.87
N ILE A 13 -14.32 4.85 -5.85
CA ILE A 13 -14.15 6.30 -5.66
C ILE A 13 -15.40 6.97 -6.23
N ASN A 14 -16.00 7.87 -5.45
CA ASN A 14 -17.21 8.59 -5.84
C ASN A 14 -16.99 10.09 -5.65
N SER A 15 -17.04 10.86 -6.74
CA SER A 15 -17.00 12.33 -6.78
C SER A 15 -15.87 12.95 -5.94
N VAL A 16 -14.69 12.33 -5.97
CA VAL A 16 -13.53 12.76 -5.18
C VAL A 16 -12.93 14.01 -5.79
N ASN A 17 -12.80 15.06 -4.99
CA ASN A 17 -12.04 16.27 -5.28
C ASN A 17 -10.85 16.39 -4.34
N PHE A 18 -9.70 16.79 -4.88
CA PHE A 18 -8.51 17.09 -4.11
C PHE A 18 -7.70 18.22 -4.73
N TYR A 19 -7.17 19.08 -3.87
CA TYR A 19 -6.14 20.07 -4.19
C TYR A 19 -5.28 20.35 -2.96
N TRP A 20 -4.01 20.73 -3.17
CA TRP A 20 -3.08 20.98 -2.07
C TRP A 20 -3.38 22.28 -1.30
N SER A 21 -3.90 23.28 -1.98
CA SER A 21 -4.39 24.54 -1.40
C SER A 21 -5.41 25.17 -2.34
N ILE A 22 -6.22 26.09 -1.82
CA ILE A 22 -7.25 26.82 -2.62
C ILE A 22 -6.62 27.53 -3.83
N LYS A 23 -5.37 28.02 -3.69
CA LYS A 23 -4.62 28.68 -4.77
C LYS A 23 -3.85 27.71 -5.68
N SER A 24 -3.90 26.41 -5.42
CA SER A 24 -3.20 25.42 -6.23
C SER A 24 -3.78 25.35 -7.65
N LYS A 25 -2.90 25.41 -8.64
CA LYS A 25 -3.28 25.12 -10.04
C LYS A 25 -3.56 23.63 -10.23
N PHE A 26 -2.99 22.79 -9.38
CA PHE A 26 -3.17 21.34 -9.42
C PHE A 26 -4.46 20.96 -8.70
N LYS A 27 -5.34 20.29 -9.43
CA LYS A 27 -6.61 19.75 -8.91
C LYS A 27 -6.81 18.35 -9.48
N ILE A 28 -7.30 17.45 -8.67
CA ILE A 28 -7.77 16.12 -9.09
C ILE A 28 -9.27 16.07 -8.89
N TYR A 29 -9.99 15.69 -9.93
CA TYR A 29 -11.40 15.33 -9.84
C TYR A 29 -11.60 13.93 -10.43
N VAL A 30 -12.11 13.02 -9.61
CA VAL A 30 -12.45 11.66 -10.01
C VAL A 30 -13.97 11.50 -9.80
N PRO A 31 -14.78 11.56 -10.86
CA PRO A 31 -16.23 11.44 -10.73
C PRO A 31 -16.63 10.05 -10.24
N GLU A 32 -16.10 9.03 -10.87
CA GLU A 32 -16.27 7.63 -10.50
C GLU A 32 -15.04 6.83 -10.94
N PHE A 33 -14.60 5.90 -10.08
CA PHE A 33 -13.57 4.93 -10.41
C PHE A 33 -13.79 3.66 -9.58
N LYS A 34 -13.66 2.49 -10.23
CA LYS A 34 -13.88 1.20 -9.59
C LYS A 34 -12.78 0.24 -10.00
N ILE A 35 -12.36 -0.60 -9.07
CA ILE A 35 -11.48 -1.73 -9.32
C ILE A 35 -12.15 -2.97 -8.75
N SER A 36 -12.28 -4.00 -9.57
CA SER A 36 -12.84 -5.28 -9.18
C SER A 36 -11.84 -6.11 -8.38
N LYS A 37 -12.33 -7.04 -7.59
CA LYS A 37 -11.47 -7.98 -6.86
C LYS A 37 -10.65 -8.82 -7.84
N GLY A 38 -9.33 -8.87 -7.64
CA GLY A 38 -8.38 -9.59 -8.50
C GLY A 38 -7.99 -8.86 -9.80
N GLU A 39 -8.52 -7.66 -10.03
CA GLU A 39 -8.17 -6.84 -11.18
C GLU A 39 -6.78 -6.22 -11.02
N THR A 40 -6.03 -6.14 -12.13
CA THR A 40 -4.76 -5.40 -12.22
C THR A 40 -4.98 -4.14 -13.04
N VAL A 41 -4.66 -2.98 -12.45
CA VAL A 41 -4.85 -1.68 -13.08
C VAL A 41 -3.51 -0.98 -13.27
N LEU A 42 -3.24 -0.49 -14.49
CA LEU A 42 -2.09 0.34 -14.82
C LEU A 42 -2.51 1.81 -14.94
N LEU A 43 -1.95 2.66 -14.08
CA LEU A 43 -2.21 4.10 -14.09
C LEU A 43 -1.15 4.82 -14.94
N LEU A 44 -1.53 5.27 -16.13
CA LEU A 44 -0.67 5.98 -17.07
C LEU A 44 -0.89 7.49 -17.02
N GLY A 45 0.13 8.26 -17.36
CA GLY A 45 0.08 9.71 -17.45
C GLY A 45 1.46 10.33 -17.33
N GLU A 46 1.60 11.59 -17.73
CA GLU A 46 2.85 12.36 -17.65
C GLU A 46 3.32 12.57 -16.21
N SER A 47 4.59 12.98 -16.04
CA SER A 47 5.09 13.41 -14.75
C SER A 47 4.29 14.62 -14.25
N GLY A 48 3.91 14.60 -12.97
CA GLY A 48 3.08 15.67 -12.38
C GLY A 48 1.57 15.57 -12.64
N SER A 49 1.09 14.58 -13.41
CA SER A 49 -0.36 14.40 -13.68
C SER A 49 -1.19 13.99 -12.46
N GLY A 50 -0.54 13.67 -11.32
CA GLY A 50 -1.25 13.36 -10.08
C GLY A 50 -1.38 11.87 -9.75
N LYS A 51 -0.71 10.96 -10.48
CA LYS A 51 -0.75 9.51 -10.21
C LYS A 51 -0.42 9.16 -8.76
N THR A 52 0.69 9.66 -8.24
CA THR A 52 1.10 9.45 -6.85
C THR A 52 0.11 10.04 -5.86
N THR A 53 -0.48 11.20 -6.19
CA THR A 53 -1.50 11.83 -5.35
C THR A 53 -2.77 10.98 -5.32
N LEU A 54 -3.22 10.45 -6.46
CA LEU A 54 -4.37 9.55 -6.51
C LEU A 54 -4.12 8.27 -5.71
N LEU A 55 -2.96 7.64 -5.86
CA LEU A 55 -2.59 6.47 -5.05
C LEU A 55 -2.55 6.81 -3.55
N SER A 56 -2.03 7.99 -3.18
CA SER A 56 -2.01 8.44 -1.78
C SER A 56 -3.42 8.69 -1.21
N LEU A 57 -4.34 9.15 -2.03
CA LEU A 57 -5.77 9.27 -1.66
C LEU A 57 -6.40 7.89 -1.46
N ILE A 58 -6.20 6.96 -2.40
CA ILE A 58 -6.69 5.58 -2.30
C ILE A 58 -6.15 4.91 -1.04
N CYS A 59 -4.86 5.04 -0.76
CA CYS A 59 -4.24 4.45 0.43
C CYS A 59 -4.57 5.19 1.74
N GLY A 60 -5.32 6.29 1.68
CA GLY A 60 -5.71 7.07 2.86
C GLY A 60 -4.56 7.84 3.53
N PHE A 61 -3.44 8.09 2.82
CA PHE A 61 -2.39 9.02 3.28
C PHE A 61 -2.84 10.47 3.14
N LEU A 62 -3.67 10.75 2.13
CA LEU A 62 -4.30 12.04 1.91
C LEU A 62 -5.82 11.92 2.09
N ASN A 63 -6.45 12.99 2.53
CA ASN A 63 -7.90 13.08 2.58
C ASN A 63 -8.41 13.90 1.40
N PRO A 64 -9.45 13.44 0.70
CA PRO A 64 -10.11 14.28 -0.29
C PRO A 64 -10.79 15.48 0.40
N ILE A 65 -10.96 16.56 -0.34
CA ILE A 65 -11.73 17.74 0.09
C ILE A 65 -13.23 17.41 0.10
N SER A 66 -13.67 16.62 -0.88
CA SER A 66 -15.04 16.10 -0.98
C SER A 66 -15.05 14.75 -1.70
N GLY A 67 -16.17 14.03 -1.60
CA GLY A 67 -16.35 12.71 -2.16
C GLY A 67 -15.90 11.60 -1.22
N ASP A 68 -16.05 10.36 -1.66
CA ASP A 68 -15.83 9.19 -0.85
C ASP A 68 -14.92 8.17 -1.53
N ILE A 69 -14.06 7.53 -0.73
CA ILE A 69 -13.15 6.45 -1.15
C ILE A 69 -13.46 5.23 -0.29
N TYR A 70 -13.82 4.14 -0.92
CA TYR A 70 -14.11 2.86 -0.27
C TYR A 70 -13.06 1.82 -0.66
N ILE A 71 -12.60 1.05 0.31
CA ILE A 71 -11.81 -0.17 0.10
C ILE A 71 -12.49 -1.30 0.89
N ASN A 72 -12.82 -2.40 0.23
CA ASN A 72 -13.64 -3.48 0.83
C ASN A 72 -14.88 -2.94 1.55
N ASP A 73 -15.61 -2.02 0.90
CA ASP A 73 -16.80 -1.33 1.43
C ASP A 73 -16.57 -0.41 2.65
N GLU A 74 -15.34 -0.32 3.17
CA GLU A 74 -14.98 0.59 4.25
C GLU A 74 -14.69 2.01 3.72
N PRO A 75 -15.37 3.07 4.22
CA PRO A 75 -15.14 4.46 3.79
C PRO A 75 -13.85 5.02 4.40
N ILE A 76 -12.72 4.80 3.75
CA ILE A 76 -11.37 5.09 4.27
C ILE A 76 -11.20 6.55 4.67
N ASN A 77 -11.71 7.48 3.88
CA ASN A 77 -11.57 8.91 4.16
C ASN A 77 -12.36 9.38 5.39
N LYS A 78 -13.34 8.59 5.87
CA LYS A 78 -14.14 8.90 7.08
C LYS A 78 -13.57 8.31 8.36
N LEU A 79 -12.56 7.46 8.25
CA LEU A 79 -11.90 6.88 9.42
C LEU A 79 -11.05 7.93 10.16
N SER A 80 -10.95 7.80 11.48
CA SER A 80 -9.96 8.54 12.27
C SER A 80 -8.53 8.15 11.87
N ALA A 81 -7.55 9.01 12.13
CA ALA A 81 -6.15 8.76 11.78
C ALA A 81 -5.67 7.37 12.26
N ARG A 82 -5.91 7.04 13.54
CA ARG A 82 -5.55 5.75 14.12
C ARG A 82 -6.23 4.57 13.40
N LYS A 83 -7.51 4.69 13.05
CA LYS A 83 -8.23 3.63 12.32
C LYS A 83 -7.70 3.48 10.90
N LYS A 84 -7.32 4.58 10.23
CA LYS A 84 -6.67 4.53 8.90
C LYS A 84 -5.33 3.81 8.95
N ASP A 85 -4.49 4.13 9.95
CA ASP A 85 -3.20 3.47 10.13
C ASP A 85 -3.39 1.97 10.32
N GLN A 86 -4.32 1.58 11.19
CA GLN A 86 -4.65 0.17 11.41
C GLN A 86 -5.19 -0.49 10.13
N TYR A 87 -6.12 0.17 9.43
CA TYR A 87 -6.68 -0.36 8.20
C TYR A 87 -5.61 -0.58 7.12
N ARG A 88 -4.69 0.38 6.95
CA ARG A 88 -3.56 0.24 6.02
C ARG A 88 -2.68 -0.94 6.38
N SER A 89 -2.28 -1.04 7.65
CA SER A 89 -1.41 -2.14 8.09
C SER A 89 -2.04 -3.52 7.89
N ASP A 90 -3.36 -3.63 8.01
CA ASP A 90 -4.07 -4.91 7.87
C ASP A 90 -4.37 -5.26 6.40
N ASN A 91 -4.70 -4.29 5.55
CA ASN A 91 -5.34 -4.54 4.26
C ASN A 91 -4.57 -4.05 3.03
N ILE A 92 -3.56 -3.18 3.17
CA ILE A 92 -2.89 -2.56 2.03
C ILE A 92 -1.39 -2.91 2.04
N GLY A 93 -0.87 -3.39 0.91
CA GLY A 93 0.56 -3.48 0.65
C GLY A 93 0.99 -2.36 -0.29
N ILE A 94 2.06 -1.65 0.05
CA ILE A 94 2.57 -0.54 -0.74
C ILE A 94 4.05 -0.72 -0.99
N ILE A 95 4.44 -0.68 -2.26
CA ILE A 95 5.84 -0.63 -2.66
C ILE A 95 6.15 0.80 -3.08
N PHE A 96 7.04 1.46 -2.34
CA PHE A 96 7.43 2.83 -2.62
C PHE A 96 8.57 2.89 -3.65
N GLN A 97 8.66 3.99 -4.38
CA GLN A 97 9.72 4.22 -5.35
C GLN A 97 11.12 4.23 -4.69
N GLN A 98 11.24 4.69 -3.46
CA GLN A 98 12.49 4.74 -2.68
C GLN A 98 12.62 3.56 -1.68
N PHE A 99 11.91 2.46 -1.90
CA PHE A 99 11.88 1.22 -1.12
C PHE A 99 11.51 1.38 0.37
N ASN A 100 11.80 2.49 1.01
CA ASN A 100 11.52 2.83 2.42
C ASN A 100 12.00 1.79 3.45
N LEU A 101 13.10 1.09 3.14
CA LEU A 101 13.74 0.18 4.09
C LEU A 101 14.43 0.98 5.21
N LEU A 102 14.43 0.44 6.42
CA LEU A 102 15.24 0.94 7.53
C LEU A 102 16.71 0.58 7.27
N PRO A 103 17.58 1.55 6.91
CA PRO A 103 18.91 1.25 6.39
C PRO A 103 19.83 0.59 7.43
N TYR A 104 19.63 0.89 8.71
CA TYR A 104 20.40 0.34 9.84
C TYR A 104 19.86 -1.00 10.36
N ALA A 105 18.63 -1.35 10.01
CA ALA A 105 18.03 -2.63 10.39
C ALA A 105 18.47 -3.75 9.44
N LYS A 106 18.43 -4.98 9.93
CA LYS A 106 18.70 -6.17 9.13
C LYS A 106 17.59 -6.39 8.11
N VAL A 107 17.89 -7.14 7.06
CA VAL A 107 16.92 -7.55 6.04
C VAL A 107 15.72 -8.24 6.69
N ILE A 108 15.96 -9.22 7.57
CA ILE A 108 14.90 -9.93 8.26
C ILE A 108 14.01 -8.99 9.09
N ASP A 109 14.58 -8.00 9.75
CA ASP A 109 13.84 -7.05 10.59
C ASP A 109 12.96 -6.13 9.71
N ASN A 110 13.45 -5.73 8.53
CA ASN A 110 12.67 -4.98 7.55
C ASN A 110 11.48 -5.79 7.03
N ILE A 111 11.67 -7.07 6.71
CA ILE A 111 10.61 -7.96 6.20
C ILE A 111 9.55 -8.23 7.29
N LEU A 112 9.97 -8.40 8.53
CA LEU A 112 9.06 -8.67 9.65
C LEU A 112 8.38 -7.41 10.21
N LEU A 113 8.89 -6.22 9.88
CA LEU A 113 8.38 -4.95 10.41
C LEU A 113 6.85 -4.77 10.27
N PRO A 114 6.21 -5.10 9.13
CA PRO A 114 4.77 -4.98 8.98
C PRO A 114 3.96 -5.80 9.98
N LEU A 115 4.50 -6.92 10.48
CA LEU A 115 3.80 -7.78 11.45
C LEU A 115 3.64 -7.09 12.80
N TYR A 116 4.57 -6.21 13.19
CA TYR A 116 4.48 -5.45 14.44
C TYR A 116 3.31 -4.44 14.44
N PHE A 117 2.87 -4.02 13.27
CA PHE A 117 1.78 -3.05 13.10
C PHE A 117 0.43 -3.70 12.81
N SER A 118 0.39 -5.00 12.51
CA SER A 118 -0.82 -5.73 12.16
C SER A 118 -0.93 -7.06 12.89
N LYS A 119 -1.76 -7.09 13.92
CA LYS A 119 -2.08 -8.33 14.64
C LYS A 119 -2.74 -9.37 13.71
N THR A 120 -3.51 -8.91 12.74
CA THR A 120 -4.15 -9.77 11.74
C THR A 120 -3.12 -10.48 10.89
N ARG A 121 -2.10 -9.76 10.39
CA ARG A 121 -1.01 -10.37 9.62
C ARG A 121 -0.13 -11.25 10.50
N GLU A 122 0.20 -10.80 11.70
CA GLU A 122 0.99 -11.55 12.67
C GLU A 122 0.36 -12.92 12.96
N SER A 123 -0.94 -12.95 13.24
CA SER A 123 -1.66 -14.20 13.57
C SER A 123 -1.74 -15.20 12.40
N ASN A 124 -1.61 -14.72 11.18
CA ASN A 124 -1.62 -15.56 9.98
C ASN A 124 -0.25 -16.21 9.69
N VAL A 125 0.82 -15.82 10.40
CA VAL A 125 2.18 -16.32 10.18
C VAL A 125 2.64 -17.15 11.37
N LYS A 126 2.63 -18.50 11.24
CA LYS A 126 3.00 -19.41 12.32
C LYS A 126 4.48 -19.31 12.71
N ASN A 127 5.37 -19.25 11.73
CA ASN A 127 6.81 -19.11 11.93
C ASN A 127 7.34 -17.92 11.11
N GLN A 128 7.41 -16.76 11.76
CA GLN A 128 7.76 -15.50 11.11
C GLN A 128 9.14 -15.55 10.44
N LYS A 129 10.16 -16.09 11.15
CA LYS A 129 11.52 -16.15 10.62
C LYS A 129 11.63 -17.09 9.42
N GLU A 130 11.05 -18.26 9.50
CA GLU A 130 11.04 -19.22 8.40
C GLU A 130 10.29 -18.69 7.19
N THR A 131 9.15 -18.02 7.42
CA THR A 131 8.38 -17.37 6.36
C THR A 131 9.20 -16.29 5.66
N ALA A 132 9.89 -15.42 6.42
CA ALA A 132 10.76 -14.39 5.86
C ALA A 132 11.90 -14.98 5.01
N VAL A 133 12.55 -16.05 5.49
CA VAL A 133 13.59 -16.77 4.74
C VAL A 133 13.04 -17.35 3.43
N ASN A 134 11.87 -17.98 3.49
CA ASN A 134 11.22 -18.56 2.30
C ASN A 134 10.82 -17.49 1.27
N ILE A 135 10.33 -16.33 1.72
CA ILE A 135 10.07 -15.19 0.84
C ILE A 135 11.37 -14.69 0.18
N CYS A 136 12.46 -14.54 0.94
CA CYS A 136 13.77 -14.17 0.38
C CYS A 136 14.20 -15.15 -0.72
N LYS A 137 14.08 -16.45 -0.48
CA LYS A 137 14.42 -17.49 -1.47
C LYS A 137 13.57 -17.39 -2.73
N SER A 138 12.26 -17.20 -2.59
CA SER A 138 11.35 -17.03 -3.74
C SER A 138 11.70 -15.81 -4.59
N LEU A 139 12.24 -14.76 -3.97
CA LEU A 139 12.71 -13.54 -4.62
C LEU A 139 14.18 -13.66 -5.09
N ARG A 140 14.78 -14.85 -5.04
CA ARG A 140 16.17 -15.12 -5.45
C ARG A 140 17.17 -14.21 -4.72
N LEU A 141 16.94 -13.97 -3.45
CA LEU A 141 17.89 -13.28 -2.58
C LEU A 141 18.85 -14.32 -1.95
N PRO A 142 20.17 -14.05 -1.90
CA PRO A 142 21.13 -14.95 -1.26
C PRO A 142 20.85 -15.14 0.23
N ASP A 143 21.08 -16.32 0.78
CA ASP A 143 20.81 -16.62 2.20
C ASP A 143 21.65 -15.74 3.15
N GLU A 144 22.84 -15.33 2.73
CA GLU A 144 23.77 -14.53 3.53
C GLU A 144 23.23 -13.14 3.87
N ILE A 145 22.39 -12.56 3.00
CA ILE A 145 21.93 -11.19 3.19
C ILE A 145 20.87 -11.04 4.29
N ILE A 146 20.23 -12.12 4.71
CA ILE A 146 19.10 -12.08 5.66
C ILE A 146 19.46 -11.35 6.96
N ASN A 147 20.72 -11.48 7.40
CA ASN A 147 21.27 -10.86 8.59
C ASN A 147 22.08 -9.57 8.31
N MET A 148 22.21 -9.17 7.06
CA MET A 148 22.90 -7.93 6.68
C MET A 148 22.00 -6.72 6.89
N GLN A 149 22.61 -5.56 7.15
CA GLN A 149 21.90 -4.29 7.16
C GLN A 149 21.42 -3.91 5.74
N ALA A 150 20.22 -3.35 5.63
CA ALA A 150 19.65 -2.98 4.34
C ALA A 150 20.50 -1.95 3.57
N SER A 151 21.26 -1.11 4.27
CA SER A 151 22.20 -0.15 3.67
C SER A 151 23.37 -0.80 2.93
N LYS A 152 23.67 -2.05 3.19
CA LYS A 152 24.77 -2.79 2.55
C LYS A 152 24.33 -3.55 1.29
N LEU A 153 23.06 -3.52 0.96
CA LEU A 153 22.48 -4.22 -0.18
C LEU A 153 22.64 -3.40 -1.46
N SER A 154 22.80 -4.10 -2.59
CA SER A 154 22.66 -3.46 -3.90
C SER A 154 21.21 -2.93 -4.11
N VAL A 155 21.04 -1.95 -5.00
CA VAL A 155 19.73 -1.38 -5.33
C VAL A 155 18.71 -2.47 -5.71
N GLY A 156 19.12 -3.45 -6.55
CA GLY A 156 18.25 -4.56 -6.93
C GLY A 156 17.90 -5.51 -5.78
N GLN A 157 18.81 -5.69 -4.79
CA GLN A 157 18.51 -6.43 -3.58
C GLN A 157 17.54 -5.65 -2.67
N GLN A 158 17.77 -4.35 -2.48
CA GLN A 158 16.86 -3.49 -1.71
C GLN A 158 15.45 -3.50 -2.31
N GLN A 159 15.34 -3.43 -3.64
CA GLN A 159 14.05 -3.52 -4.34
C GLN A 159 13.33 -4.85 -4.03
N ARG A 160 14.04 -5.99 -4.10
CA ARG A 160 13.45 -7.29 -3.79
C ARG A 160 13.07 -7.42 -2.31
N VAL A 161 13.87 -6.88 -1.40
CA VAL A 161 13.53 -6.83 0.04
C VAL A 161 12.30 -5.96 0.30
N ALA A 162 12.12 -4.86 -0.43
CA ALA A 162 10.92 -4.02 -0.30
C ALA A 162 9.63 -4.70 -0.79
N VAL A 163 9.74 -5.71 -1.65
CA VAL A 163 8.63 -6.54 -2.12
C VAL A 163 8.31 -7.68 -1.15
N ALA A 164 9.32 -8.13 -0.37
CA ALA A 164 9.20 -9.22 0.59
C ALA A 164 8.29 -8.88 1.77
#